data_5eea5ce077454116313b4022ac89fc1a
#
_entry.id   5eea5ce077454116313b4022ac89fc1a
#
_cell.length_a   1.000
_cell.length_b   1.000
_cell.length_c   1.000
_cell.angle_alpha   90.00
_cell.angle_beta   90.00
_cell.angle_gamma   90.00
#
_symmetry.space_group_name_H-M   'P 1'
#
loop_
_entity.id
_entity.type
_entity.pdbx_description
1 polymer ?
#
loop_
_entity_poly.entity_id
_entity_poly.type
_entity_poly.pdbx_seq_one_letter_code
_entity_poly.pdbx_strand_id
1 'polypeptide(L)'
;MEAGKLQTAEETFAQAYRYRNYWKKGTKQNGGITVSGGEPLLQAEFVTELFRLAKQKKVHTALDTSGNPFGSTLLPMEQFEALMDVTDLVILDLKLMNEKGHKELTGQPNGNILEMARWLSDHGKTMWLRHVLVPGLTDDEKDLRQMGELIRRLKSVERVEVLPYHTLGQSKWEKLGIPYTLEGVRIPTQEEVERAEKFLK
;
A
#
# COMPACT_ATOMS: atom_id res chain seq x y z
N MET A 1 8.49 -8.10 -22.24
CA MET A 1 8.38 -9.37 -21.47
C MET A 1 7.03 -9.33 -20.79
N GLU A 2 6.07 -10.17 -21.18
CA GLU A 2 4.78 -10.23 -20.49
C GLU A 2 5.01 -10.81 -19.10
N ALA A 3 4.82 -9.97 -18.08
CA ALA A 3 4.92 -10.38 -16.69
C ALA A 3 3.51 -10.66 -16.16
N GLY A 4 2.96 -11.83 -16.49
CA GLY A 4 1.68 -12.22 -15.93
C GLY A 4 0.84 -13.06 -16.90
N LYS A 5 -0.24 -13.60 -16.36
CA LYS A 5 -1.26 -14.35 -17.10
C LYS A 5 -2.59 -13.62 -16.94
N LEU A 6 -3.29 -13.37 -18.04
CA LEU A 6 -4.65 -12.85 -17.97
C LEU A 6 -5.56 -13.90 -17.34
N GLN A 7 -6.29 -13.53 -16.29
CA GLN A 7 -7.19 -14.41 -15.55
C GLN A 7 -8.46 -13.65 -15.16
N THR A 8 -9.57 -14.38 -15.01
CA THR A 8 -10.79 -13.82 -14.43
C THR A 8 -10.69 -13.72 -12.90
N ALA A 9 -11.59 -12.97 -12.28
CA ALA A 9 -11.67 -12.88 -10.83
C ALA A 9 -11.99 -14.25 -10.19
N GLU A 10 -12.85 -15.06 -10.84
CA GLU A 10 -13.20 -16.41 -10.41
C GLU A 10 -12.01 -17.36 -10.45
N GLU A 11 -11.25 -17.35 -11.56
CA GLU A 11 -10.06 -18.19 -11.71
C GLU A 11 -9.01 -17.82 -10.65
N THR A 12 -8.79 -16.51 -10.45
CA THR A 12 -7.86 -15.99 -9.46
C THR A 12 -8.29 -16.34 -8.04
N PHE A 13 -9.56 -16.14 -7.71
CA PHE A 13 -10.09 -16.52 -6.42
C PHE A 13 -10.00 -18.02 -6.17
N ALA A 14 -10.37 -18.85 -7.16
CA ALA A 14 -10.28 -20.31 -7.03
C ALA A 14 -8.85 -20.78 -6.75
N GLN A 15 -7.85 -20.17 -7.36
CA GLN A 15 -6.44 -20.46 -7.09
C GLN A 15 -6.05 -20.05 -5.66
N ALA A 16 -6.34 -18.83 -5.24
CA ALA A 16 -6.05 -18.34 -3.91
C ALA A 16 -6.75 -19.18 -2.83
N TYR A 17 -8.00 -19.55 -3.05
CA TYR A 17 -8.81 -20.31 -2.12
C TYR A 17 -8.31 -21.74 -1.85
N ARG A 18 -7.50 -22.30 -2.74
CA ARG A 18 -6.82 -23.60 -2.49
C ARG A 18 -5.93 -23.55 -1.25
N TYR A 19 -5.40 -22.36 -0.92
CA TYR A 19 -4.50 -22.15 0.20
C TYR A 19 -5.23 -21.72 1.50
N ARG A 20 -6.57 -21.75 1.54
CA ARG A 20 -7.38 -21.34 2.69
C ARG A 20 -7.03 -22.00 4.03
N ASN A 21 -6.46 -23.20 4.00
CA ASN A 21 -6.05 -23.91 5.21
C ASN A 21 -4.85 -23.20 5.92
N TYR A 22 -4.06 -22.45 5.19
CA TYR A 22 -2.95 -21.67 5.73
C TYR A 22 -3.43 -20.36 6.39
N TRP A 23 -4.63 -19.87 6.04
CA TRP A 23 -5.19 -18.63 6.58
C TRP A 23 -5.69 -18.75 8.01
N LYS A 24 -5.87 -19.99 8.52
CA LYS A 24 -6.43 -20.30 9.84
C LYS A 24 -5.37 -20.54 10.93
N LYS A 25 -4.08 -20.52 10.61
CA LYS A 25 -3.03 -20.86 11.57
C LYS A 25 -2.66 -19.67 12.45
N GLY A 26 -3.04 -19.74 13.74
CA GLY A 26 -2.33 -19.05 14.82
C GLY A 26 -2.89 -17.70 15.28
N THR A 27 -3.97 -17.18 14.71
CA THR A 27 -4.57 -15.92 15.17
C THR A 27 -6.07 -16.07 15.42
N LYS A 28 -6.64 -15.26 16.34
CA LYS A 28 -8.08 -15.16 16.58
C LYS A 28 -8.84 -14.58 15.36
N GLN A 29 -8.13 -13.99 14.42
CA GLN A 29 -8.66 -13.46 13.16
C GLN A 29 -8.36 -14.45 12.04
N ASN A 30 -9.37 -14.75 11.23
CA ASN A 30 -9.17 -15.50 10.00
C ASN A 30 -8.27 -14.70 9.07
N GLY A 31 -7.21 -15.29 8.54
CA GLY A 31 -6.43 -14.71 7.48
C GLY A 31 -7.28 -14.50 6.21
N GLY A 32 -6.68 -13.90 5.20
CA GLY A 32 -7.42 -13.54 4.00
C GLY A 32 -6.55 -13.44 2.77
N ILE A 33 -7.01 -12.65 1.82
CA ILE A 33 -6.28 -12.32 0.61
C ILE A 33 -5.88 -10.85 0.64
N THR A 34 -4.65 -10.58 0.20
CA THR A 34 -4.16 -9.23 -0.07
C THR A 34 -3.93 -9.10 -1.56
N VAL A 35 -4.49 -8.07 -2.17
CA VAL A 35 -4.20 -7.70 -3.54
C VAL A 35 -3.17 -6.57 -3.52
N SER A 36 -2.04 -6.82 -4.19
CA SER A 36 -0.93 -5.88 -4.34
C SER A 36 -0.28 -6.05 -5.73
N GLY A 37 0.86 -5.38 -5.96
CA GLY A 37 1.67 -5.54 -7.17
C GLY A 37 1.18 -4.67 -8.33
N GLY A 38 2.08 -3.93 -8.99
CA GLY A 38 1.70 -2.77 -9.75
C GLY A 38 0.87 -1.81 -8.90
N GLU A 39 -0.21 -1.25 -9.44
CA GLU A 39 -1.18 -0.43 -8.68
C GLU A 39 -2.58 -1.05 -8.85
N PRO A 40 -3.13 -1.71 -7.81
CA PRO A 40 -4.40 -2.42 -7.93
C PRO A 40 -5.60 -1.50 -8.18
N LEU A 41 -5.54 -0.24 -7.79
CA LEU A 41 -6.60 0.74 -8.07
C LEU A 41 -6.81 0.98 -9.56
N LEU A 42 -5.80 0.71 -10.41
CA LEU A 42 -5.96 0.76 -11.88
C LEU A 42 -6.79 -0.40 -12.43
N GLN A 43 -7.06 -1.41 -11.61
CA GLN A 43 -7.90 -2.56 -11.92
C GLN A 43 -9.06 -2.69 -10.91
N ALA A 44 -9.62 -1.56 -10.46
CA ALA A 44 -10.59 -1.52 -9.38
C ALA A 44 -11.81 -2.43 -9.61
N GLU A 45 -12.33 -2.52 -10.82
CA GLU A 45 -13.45 -3.41 -11.17
C GLU A 45 -13.10 -4.89 -10.95
N PHE A 46 -11.94 -5.31 -11.44
CA PHE A 46 -11.45 -6.68 -11.24
C PHE A 46 -11.24 -6.99 -9.76
N VAL A 47 -10.61 -6.08 -9.01
CA VAL A 47 -10.36 -6.26 -7.58
C VAL A 47 -11.67 -6.30 -6.80
N THR A 48 -12.65 -5.48 -7.17
CA THR A 48 -13.98 -5.47 -6.57
C THR A 48 -14.67 -6.84 -6.74
N GLU A 49 -14.63 -7.38 -7.95
CA GLU A 49 -15.22 -8.70 -8.23
C GLU A 49 -14.52 -9.81 -7.44
N LEU A 50 -13.20 -9.81 -7.44
CA LEU A 50 -12.39 -10.74 -6.66
C LEU A 50 -12.74 -10.68 -5.16
N PHE A 51 -12.86 -9.47 -4.61
CA PHE A 51 -13.21 -9.27 -3.21
C PHE A 51 -14.67 -9.65 -2.90
N ARG A 52 -15.61 -9.44 -3.82
CA ARG A 52 -16.99 -9.95 -3.68
C ARG A 52 -17.03 -11.47 -3.54
N LEU A 53 -16.26 -12.19 -4.37
CA LEU A 53 -16.12 -13.65 -4.25
C LEU A 53 -15.53 -14.08 -2.90
N ALA A 54 -14.53 -13.33 -2.43
CA ALA A 54 -13.92 -13.55 -1.11
C ALA A 54 -14.93 -13.33 0.02
N LYS A 55 -15.74 -12.26 -0.05
CA LYS A 55 -16.79 -11.97 0.95
C LYS A 55 -17.88 -13.03 1.01
N GLN A 56 -18.28 -13.63 -0.11
CA GLN A 56 -19.22 -14.76 -0.13
C GLN A 56 -18.71 -15.98 0.67
N LYS A 57 -17.38 -16.11 0.78
CA LYS A 57 -16.70 -17.16 1.56
C LYS A 57 -16.23 -16.70 2.95
N LYS A 58 -16.62 -15.50 3.37
CA LYS A 58 -16.20 -14.87 4.65
C LYS A 58 -14.67 -14.77 4.79
N VAL A 59 -13.99 -14.51 3.67
CA VAL A 59 -12.55 -14.31 3.61
C VAL A 59 -12.26 -12.83 3.79
N HIS A 60 -11.28 -12.51 4.63
CA HIS A 60 -10.80 -11.14 4.85
C HIS A 60 -10.10 -10.61 3.60
N THR A 61 -10.32 -9.34 3.26
CA THR A 61 -9.82 -8.69 2.06
C THR A 61 -8.96 -7.50 2.42
N ALA A 62 -7.76 -7.44 1.88
CA ALA A 62 -6.85 -6.33 2.08
C ALA A 62 -6.36 -5.78 0.71
N LEU A 63 -6.38 -4.47 0.58
CA LEU A 63 -5.87 -3.74 -0.58
C LEU A 63 -4.54 -3.08 -0.22
N ASP A 64 -3.48 -3.39 -0.95
CA ASP A 64 -2.16 -2.80 -0.78
C ASP A 64 -1.87 -1.86 -1.97
N THR A 65 -1.87 -0.56 -1.73
CA THR A 65 -1.89 0.47 -2.78
C THR A 65 -1.00 1.66 -2.44
N SER A 66 -0.52 2.33 -3.48
CA SER A 66 0.10 3.66 -3.35
C SER A 66 -0.93 4.78 -3.15
N GLY A 67 -2.21 4.55 -3.47
CA GLY A 67 -3.27 5.55 -3.43
C GLY A 67 -3.25 6.58 -4.56
N ASN A 68 -2.26 6.54 -5.45
CA ASN A 68 -2.06 7.56 -6.48
C ASN A 68 -3.24 7.72 -7.46
N PRO A 69 -3.97 6.66 -7.89
CA PRO A 69 -5.11 6.81 -8.78
C PRO A 69 -6.33 7.49 -8.16
N PHE A 70 -6.42 7.62 -6.82
CA PHE A 70 -7.55 8.26 -6.15
C PHE A 70 -7.78 9.70 -6.65
N GLY A 71 -9.03 10.06 -6.90
CA GLY A 71 -9.39 11.39 -7.41
C GLY A 71 -8.97 11.70 -8.84
N SER A 72 -8.40 10.72 -9.57
CA SER A 72 -8.04 10.86 -10.97
C SER A 72 -9.13 10.35 -11.91
N THR A 73 -9.03 10.71 -13.19
CA THR A 73 -9.93 10.19 -14.23
C THR A 73 -9.77 8.69 -14.48
N LEU A 74 -8.69 8.07 -13.99
CA LEU A 74 -8.41 6.64 -14.13
C LEU A 74 -9.21 5.79 -13.11
N LEU A 75 -9.73 6.42 -12.05
CA LEU A 75 -10.50 5.77 -11.01
C LEU A 75 -11.74 6.61 -10.68
N PRO A 76 -12.87 6.37 -11.34
CA PRO A 76 -14.14 7.00 -10.99
C PRO A 76 -14.50 6.72 -9.51
N MET A 77 -15.03 7.73 -8.82
CA MET A 77 -15.33 7.63 -7.38
C MET A 77 -16.31 6.49 -7.06
N GLU A 78 -17.29 6.27 -7.92
CA GLU A 78 -18.22 5.16 -7.79
C GLU A 78 -17.51 3.78 -7.78
N GLN A 79 -16.50 3.59 -8.64
CA GLN A 79 -15.72 2.35 -8.65
C GLN A 79 -14.85 2.21 -7.40
N PHE A 80 -14.30 3.31 -6.91
CA PHE A 80 -13.54 3.32 -5.67
C PHE A 80 -14.43 2.97 -4.47
N GLU A 81 -15.58 3.59 -4.35
CA GLU A 81 -16.54 3.31 -3.27
C GLU A 81 -17.03 1.86 -3.31
N ALA A 82 -17.37 1.34 -4.50
CA ALA A 82 -17.75 -0.06 -4.66
C ALA A 82 -16.64 -1.04 -4.24
N LEU A 83 -15.38 -0.70 -4.49
CA LEU A 83 -14.23 -1.48 -4.02
C LEU A 83 -14.10 -1.39 -2.49
N MET A 84 -14.28 -0.19 -1.91
CA MET A 84 -14.19 0.01 -0.47
C MET A 84 -15.29 -0.74 0.30
N ASP A 85 -16.46 -0.97 -0.29
CA ASP A 85 -17.55 -1.72 0.33
C ASP A 85 -17.20 -3.21 0.55
N VAL A 86 -16.28 -3.74 -0.22
CA VAL A 86 -15.83 -5.14 -0.13
C VAL A 86 -14.40 -5.28 0.39
N THR A 87 -13.78 -4.17 0.83
CA THR A 87 -12.42 -4.13 1.40
C THR A 87 -12.49 -3.99 2.92
N ASP A 88 -11.83 -4.89 3.66
CA ASP A 88 -11.75 -4.84 5.12
C ASP A 88 -10.57 -4.00 5.60
N LEU A 89 -9.48 -3.98 4.87
CA LEU A 89 -8.24 -3.30 5.24
C LEU A 89 -7.62 -2.65 4.02
N VAL A 90 -7.22 -1.40 4.15
CA VAL A 90 -6.37 -0.73 3.17
C VAL A 90 -4.96 -0.57 3.75
N ILE A 91 -3.96 -1.04 3.04
CA ILE A 91 -2.56 -0.81 3.34
C ILE A 91 -2.09 0.28 2.39
N LEU A 92 -1.81 1.46 2.93
CA LEU A 92 -1.51 2.67 2.16
C LEU A 92 -0.07 3.12 2.40
N ASP A 93 0.67 3.31 1.32
CA ASP A 93 2.05 3.80 1.37
C ASP A 93 2.09 5.34 1.47
N LEU A 94 2.71 5.88 2.53
CA LEU A 94 3.07 7.29 2.66
C LEU A 94 4.58 7.44 2.49
N LYS A 95 5.03 8.08 1.41
CA LYS A 95 6.45 8.16 1.07
C LYS A 95 7.09 9.48 1.52
N LEU A 96 6.49 10.61 1.18
CA LEU A 96 6.92 11.94 1.57
C LEU A 96 5.71 12.87 1.69
N MET A 97 5.76 13.81 2.65
CA MET A 97 4.77 14.87 2.80
C MET A 97 5.07 16.05 1.86
N ASN A 98 6.36 16.32 1.63
CA ASN A 98 6.79 17.36 0.69
C ASN A 98 6.45 16.93 -0.75
N GLU A 99 5.53 17.65 -1.40
CA GLU A 99 5.05 17.32 -2.75
C GLU A 99 6.16 17.31 -3.80
N LYS A 100 7.06 18.31 -3.75
CA LYS A 100 8.20 18.37 -4.69
C LYS A 100 9.09 17.16 -4.55
N GLY A 101 9.51 16.84 -3.33
CA GLY A 101 10.33 15.66 -3.04
C GLY A 101 9.62 14.36 -3.42
N HIS A 102 8.31 14.26 -3.15
CA HIS A 102 7.52 13.11 -3.55
C HIS A 102 7.50 12.92 -5.08
N LYS A 103 7.34 14.02 -5.83
CA LYS A 103 7.36 14.00 -7.30
C LYS A 103 8.74 13.64 -7.85
N GLU A 104 9.80 14.13 -7.22
CA GLU A 104 11.18 13.75 -7.59
C GLU A 104 11.45 12.26 -7.33
N LEU A 105 10.93 11.72 -6.21
CA LEU A 105 11.11 10.33 -5.82
C LEU A 105 10.27 9.35 -6.65
N THR A 106 9.01 9.69 -6.95
CA THR A 106 8.02 8.75 -7.51
C THR A 106 7.55 9.11 -8.92
N GLY A 107 7.88 10.29 -9.41
CA GLY A 107 7.33 10.84 -10.66
C GLY A 107 5.92 11.41 -10.53
N GLN A 108 5.27 11.33 -9.36
CA GLN A 108 3.87 11.72 -9.14
C GLN A 108 3.72 12.65 -7.92
N PRO A 109 2.75 13.57 -7.91
CA PRO A 109 2.40 14.34 -6.71
C PRO A 109 1.80 13.42 -5.64
N ASN A 110 1.76 13.90 -4.38
CA ASN A 110 1.20 13.14 -3.26
C ASN A 110 -0.22 13.57 -2.86
N GLY A 111 -0.78 14.59 -3.48
CA GLY A 111 -2.09 15.16 -3.12
C GLY A 111 -3.19 14.11 -3.06
N ASN A 112 -3.32 13.29 -4.11
CA ASN A 112 -4.31 12.21 -4.20
C ASN A 112 -4.16 11.19 -3.07
N ILE A 113 -2.93 10.86 -2.70
CA ILE A 113 -2.63 9.88 -1.64
C ILE A 113 -3.09 10.42 -0.28
N LEU A 114 -2.75 11.67 0.01
CA LEU A 114 -3.14 12.33 1.25
C LEU A 114 -4.66 12.55 1.34
N GLU A 115 -5.30 12.81 0.21
CA GLU A 115 -6.76 12.93 0.11
C GLU A 115 -7.44 11.57 0.32
N MET A 116 -6.91 10.50 -0.28
CA MET A 116 -7.38 9.13 -0.04
C MET A 116 -7.29 8.75 1.44
N ALA A 117 -6.17 9.06 2.12
CA ALA A 117 -6.01 8.78 3.55
C ALA A 117 -7.09 9.49 4.38
N ARG A 118 -7.42 10.75 4.07
CA ARG A 118 -8.48 11.50 4.74
C ARG A 118 -9.86 10.90 4.44
N TRP A 119 -10.13 10.59 3.19
CA TRP A 119 -11.38 9.95 2.77
C TRP A 119 -11.60 8.63 3.53
N LEU A 120 -10.61 7.74 3.58
CA LEU A 120 -10.66 6.49 4.32
C LEU A 120 -10.97 6.72 5.80
N SER A 121 -10.30 7.71 6.41
CA SER A 121 -10.51 8.08 7.80
C SER A 121 -11.95 8.57 8.05
N ASP A 122 -12.47 9.43 7.19
CA ASP A 122 -13.80 10.03 7.35
C ASP A 122 -14.92 9.01 7.13
N HIS A 123 -14.66 7.97 6.32
CA HIS A 123 -15.60 6.87 6.08
C HIS A 123 -15.36 5.66 6.99
N GLY A 124 -14.50 5.79 8.01
CA GLY A 124 -14.24 4.72 8.99
C GLY A 124 -13.63 3.45 8.39
N LYS A 125 -12.97 3.55 7.24
CA LYS A 125 -12.30 2.40 6.60
C LYS A 125 -10.98 2.12 7.30
N THR A 126 -10.83 0.91 7.83
CA THR A 126 -9.60 0.48 8.50
C THR A 126 -8.39 0.59 7.60
N MET A 127 -7.34 1.23 8.10
CA MET A 127 -6.09 1.36 7.34
C MET A 127 -4.85 1.04 8.18
N TRP A 128 -3.87 0.47 7.49
CA TRP A 128 -2.48 0.43 7.92
C TRP A 128 -1.69 1.41 7.04
N LEU A 129 -0.84 2.20 7.67
CA LEU A 129 0.02 3.13 6.95
C LEU A 129 1.44 2.58 6.95
N ARG A 130 2.09 2.60 5.80
CA ARG A 130 3.47 2.15 5.65
C ARG A 130 4.35 3.29 5.14
N HIS A 131 5.53 3.36 5.71
CA HIS A 131 6.59 4.26 5.29
C HIS A 131 7.87 3.47 5.05
N VAL A 132 8.42 3.53 3.85
CA VAL A 132 9.73 2.94 3.56
C VAL A 132 10.80 3.97 3.87
N LEU A 133 11.64 3.67 4.87
CA LEU A 133 12.72 4.54 5.30
C LEU A 133 13.96 4.32 4.44
N VAL A 134 14.26 5.29 3.57
CA VAL A 134 15.42 5.30 2.68
C VAL A 134 16.34 6.45 3.08
N PRO A 135 17.55 6.16 3.62
CA PRO A 135 18.49 7.19 4.06
C PRO A 135 18.81 8.22 2.97
N GLY A 136 18.69 9.50 3.33
CA GLY A 136 18.92 10.63 2.44
C GLY A 136 17.79 10.93 1.45
N LEU A 137 16.69 10.14 1.46
CA LEU A 137 15.56 10.35 0.55
C LEU A 137 14.22 10.50 1.29
N THR A 138 13.92 9.63 2.26
CA THR A 138 12.64 9.63 2.96
C THR A 138 12.78 9.74 4.48
N ASP A 139 13.97 10.05 4.98
CA ASP A 139 14.34 10.11 6.39
C ASP A 139 14.45 11.55 6.96
N ASP A 140 14.03 12.56 6.19
CA ASP A 140 14.02 13.95 6.66
C ASP A 140 13.11 14.12 7.87
N GLU A 141 13.66 14.64 8.96
CA GLU A 141 12.95 14.75 10.24
C GLU A 141 11.73 15.66 10.16
N LYS A 142 11.80 16.77 9.40
CA LYS A 142 10.67 17.68 9.24
C LYS A 142 9.52 17.01 8.50
N ASP A 143 9.84 16.25 7.46
CA ASP A 143 8.86 15.50 6.67
C ASP A 143 8.21 14.40 7.51
N LEU A 144 9.00 13.63 8.28
CA LEU A 144 8.50 12.61 9.20
C LEU A 144 7.58 13.20 10.29
N ARG A 145 7.92 14.36 10.85
CA ARG A 145 7.06 15.06 11.83
C ARG A 145 5.72 15.47 11.20
N GLN A 146 5.74 16.04 10.00
CA GLN A 146 4.51 16.40 9.28
C GLN A 146 3.64 15.17 8.98
N MET A 147 4.27 14.06 8.60
CA MET A 147 3.58 12.78 8.39
C MET A 147 2.93 12.29 9.68
N GLY A 148 3.64 12.31 10.80
CA GLY A 148 3.10 11.96 12.12
C GLY A 148 1.93 12.88 12.54
N GLU A 149 1.99 14.18 12.24
CA GLU A 149 0.86 15.10 12.48
C GLU A 149 -0.38 14.73 11.65
N LEU A 150 -0.19 14.35 10.39
CA LEU A 150 -1.29 13.82 9.57
C LEU A 150 -1.86 12.55 10.20
N ILE A 151 -1.00 11.57 10.49
CA ILE A 151 -1.41 10.26 11.04
C ILE A 151 -2.25 10.42 12.30
N ARG A 152 -1.85 11.28 13.23
CA ARG A 152 -2.60 11.55 14.48
C ARG A 152 -3.99 12.16 14.27
N ARG A 153 -4.26 12.75 13.11
CA ARG A 153 -5.59 13.30 12.76
C ARG A 153 -6.50 12.25 12.11
N LEU A 154 -5.94 11.16 11.62
CA LEU A 154 -6.71 10.08 11.00
C LEU A 154 -7.31 9.17 12.09
N LYS A 155 -8.60 8.85 11.98
CA LYS A 155 -9.37 8.17 13.04
C LYS A 155 -9.38 6.64 12.93
N SER A 156 -9.08 6.10 11.74
CA SER A 156 -9.22 4.68 11.43
C SER A 156 -7.89 3.97 11.13
N VAL A 157 -6.78 4.54 11.60
CA VAL A 157 -5.46 3.92 11.51
C VAL A 157 -5.29 2.90 12.63
N GLU A 158 -5.16 1.63 12.27
CA GLU A 158 -4.89 0.55 13.23
C GLU A 158 -3.40 0.30 13.42
N ARG A 159 -2.61 0.59 12.40
CA ARG A 159 -1.18 0.29 12.42
C ARG A 159 -0.39 1.27 11.57
N VAL A 160 0.80 1.61 12.07
CA VAL A 160 1.83 2.34 11.32
C VAL A 160 3.10 1.49 11.28
N GLU A 161 3.62 1.23 10.10
CA GLU A 161 4.83 0.43 9.89
C GLU A 161 5.91 1.28 9.23
N VAL A 162 7.09 1.32 9.85
CA VAL A 162 8.31 1.81 9.21
C VAL A 162 9.06 0.60 8.66
N LEU A 163 9.20 0.54 7.35
CA LEU A 163 9.90 -0.54 6.67
C LEU A 163 11.31 -0.06 6.30
N PRO A 164 12.37 -0.68 6.83
CA PRO A 164 13.72 -0.33 6.42
C PRO A 164 13.93 -0.68 4.94
N TYR A 165 14.53 0.25 4.19
CA TYR A 165 14.97 -0.02 2.84
C TYR A 165 15.94 -1.20 2.81
N HIS A 166 15.84 -2.02 1.77
CA HIS A 166 16.75 -3.15 1.50
C HIS A 166 16.98 -3.34 -0.01
N THR A 167 18.11 -3.93 -0.37
CA THR A 167 18.55 -4.10 -1.77
C THR A 167 17.97 -5.33 -2.49
N LEU A 168 17.10 -6.11 -1.84
CA LEU A 168 16.55 -7.36 -2.40
C LEU A 168 15.84 -7.19 -3.77
N GLY A 169 15.36 -5.98 -4.05
CA GLY A 169 14.73 -5.66 -5.34
C GLY A 169 15.70 -5.40 -6.49
N GLN A 170 16.99 -5.14 -6.23
CA GLN A 170 17.97 -4.70 -7.21
C GLN A 170 18.09 -5.67 -8.39
N SER A 171 18.12 -6.97 -8.11
CA SER A 171 18.23 -8.01 -9.14
C SER A 171 17.09 -7.98 -10.19
N LYS A 172 15.94 -7.42 -9.87
CA LYS A 172 14.83 -7.25 -10.82
C LYS A 172 15.13 -6.14 -11.83
N TRP A 173 15.74 -5.04 -11.38
CA TRP A 173 16.14 -3.92 -12.22
C TRP A 173 17.25 -4.34 -13.18
N GLU A 174 18.23 -5.08 -12.69
CA GLU A 174 19.30 -5.65 -13.50
C GLU A 174 18.76 -6.56 -14.62
N LYS A 175 17.80 -7.46 -14.27
CA LYS A 175 17.14 -8.35 -15.26
C LYS A 175 16.32 -7.59 -16.30
N LEU A 176 15.81 -6.42 -15.98
CA LEU A 176 15.06 -5.56 -16.89
C LEU A 176 15.97 -4.63 -17.71
N GLY A 177 17.27 -4.58 -17.42
CA GLY A 177 18.21 -3.66 -18.05
C GLY A 177 17.93 -2.19 -17.74
N ILE A 178 17.27 -1.92 -16.60
CA ILE A 178 16.92 -0.56 -16.16
C ILE A 178 17.90 -0.14 -15.06
N PRO A 179 18.51 1.05 -15.13
CA PRO A 179 19.39 1.54 -14.08
C PRO A 179 18.66 1.59 -12.72
N TYR A 180 19.32 1.07 -11.69
CA TYR A 180 18.77 1.10 -10.33
C TYR A 180 18.98 2.48 -9.71
N THR A 181 17.92 3.23 -9.50
CA THR A 181 17.96 4.62 -9.03
C THR A 181 18.49 4.79 -7.60
N LEU A 182 18.50 3.73 -6.80
CA LEU A 182 18.98 3.72 -5.42
C LEU A 182 20.38 3.06 -5.31
N GLU A 183 21.15 3.01 -6.39
CA GLU A 183 22.51 2.48 -6.36
C GLU A 183 23.38 3.28 -5.37
N GLY A 184 24.09 2.57 -4.50
CA GLY A 184 24.91 3.18 -3.46
C GLY A 184 24.16 3.67 -2.21
N VAL A 185 22.84 3.62 -2.19
CA VAL A 185 22.06 3.95 -0.99
C VAL A 185 22.21 2.82 0.03
N ARG A 186 22.67 3.19 1.23
CA ARG A 186 22.86 2.24 2.34
C ARG A 186 21.51 1.81 2.97
N ILE A 187 21.52 0.70 3.64
CA ILE A 187 20.40 0.27 4.51
C ILE A 187 20.37 1.19 5.76
N PRO A 188 19.20 1.62 6.24
CA PRO A 188 19.08 2.40 7.47
C PRO A 188 19.53 1.57 8.69
N THR A 189 20.09 2.24 9.69
CA THR A 189 20.41 1.61 10.96
C THR A 189 19.15 1.38 11.79
N GLN A 190 19.25 0.49 12.80
CA GLN A 190 18.14 0.26 13.72
C GLN A 190 17.73 1.53 14.48
N GLU A 191 18.70 2.37 14.86
CA GLU A 191 18.44 3.66 15.54
C GLU A 191 17.68 4.64 14.64
N GLU A 192 17.97 4.66 13.32
CA GLU A 192 17.25 5.50 12.36
C GLU A 192 15.81 5.04 12.21
N VAL A 193 15.58 3.73 12.16
CA VAL A 193 14.23 3.15 12.11
C VAL A 193 13.45 3.51 13.37
N GLU A 194 14.01 3.29 14.55
CA GLU A 194 13.39 3.63 15.83
C GLU A 194 13.10 5.13 15.99
N ARG A 195 13.99 5.98 15.46
CA ARG A 195 13.77 7.43 15.43
C ARG A 195 12.58 7.79 14.52
N ALA A 196 12.51 7.22 13.32
CA ALA A 196 11.39 7.43 12.42
C ALA A 196 10.06 6.95 13.03
N GLU A 197 10.06 5.79 13.67
CA GLU A 197 8.89 5.26 14.37
C GLU A 197 8.36 6.21 15.47
N LYS A 198 9.26 6.88 16.22
CA LYS A 198 8.87 7.86 17.25
C LYS A 198 8.15 9.09 16.68
N PHE A 199 8.42 9.46 15.42
CA PHE A 199 7.70 10.56 14.78
C PHE A 199 6.35 10.12 14.24
N LEU A 200 6.23 8.88 13.76
CA LEU A 200 5.07 8.37 13.05
C LEU A 200 4.01 7.71 13.97
N LYS A 201 4.43 7.23 15.12
CA LYS A 201 3.57 6.60 16.15
C LYS A 201 3.29 7.59 17.29
#